data_c639effca1919dc176a4e46cd38e56de
#
_entry.id   c639effca1919dc176a4e46cd38e56de
#
_cell.length_a   1.000
_cell.length_b   1.000
_cell.length_c   1.000
_cell.angle_alpha   90.00
_cell.angle_beta   90.00
_cell.angle_gamma   90.00
#
_symmetry.space_group_name_H-M   'P 1'
#
loop_
_entity.id
_entity.type
_entity.pdbx_description
1 polymer ?
#
loop_
_entity_poly.entity_id
_entity_poly.type
_entity_poly.pdbx_seq_one_letter_code
_entity_poly.pdbx_strand_id
1 'polypeptide(L)'
;MKISSHNIKFGAIKLLSSLAPSKKYPDVEYVSIPQMDFLGYSRLIIEDLQKYFTTSHCLIVQSDSFVVNSSLWKEEFLQFDYIGAPWSNKIQINPNLVLHLEKNPVGNGGFSLRSRKLVETTAKINFNSLNFPMKAE
;
A
#
# COMPACT_ATOMS: atom_id res chain seq x y z
N MET A 1 6.47 11.35 -6.51
CA MET A 1 5.20 11.97 -6.08
C MET A 1 4.54 12.87 -7.13
N LYS A 2 5.21 13.90 -7.67
CA LYS A 2 4.58 14.76 -8.71
C LYS A 2 4.00 14.01 -9.90
N ILE A 3 4.61 12.92 -10.34
CA ILE A 3 4.12 12.11 -11.45
C ILE A 3 2.77 11.48 -11.10
N SER A 4 2.66 10.86 -9.93
CA SER A 4 1.43 10.17 -9.51
C SER A 4 0.25 11.10 -9.20
N SER A 5 0.51 12.37 -8.87
CA SER A 5 -0.54 13.36 -8.60
C SER A 5 -0.95 14.19 -9.82
N HIS A 6 -0.29 14.00 -10.95
CA HIS A 6 -0.63 14.73 -12.16
C HIS A 6 -1.99 14.29 -12.70
N ASN A 7 -2.91 15.23 -12.86
CA ASN A 7 -4.28 15.02 -13.35
C ASN A 7 -5.19 14.11 -12.47
N ILE A 8 -4.78 13.77 -11.25
CA ILE A 8 -5.66 13.13 -10.26
C ILE A 8 -5.83 14.10 -9.10
N LYS A 9 -7.08 14.41 -8.76
CA LYS A 9 -7.41 15.26 -7.63
C LYS A 9 -7.51 14.42 -6.36
N PHE A 10 -6.42 14.37 -5.60
CA PHE A 10 -6.42 13.77 -4.27
C PHE A 10 -6.93 14.74 -3.22
N GLY A 11 -7.67 14.23 -2.22
CA GLY A 11 -8.09 15.02 -1.06
C GLY A 11 -6.91 15.42 -0.17
N ALA A 12 -5.89 14.57 -0.07
CA ALA A 12 -4.63 14.84 0.61
C ALA A 12 -3.51 13.96 0.01
N ILE A 13 -2.27 14.42 0.10
CA ILE A 13 -1.08 13.64 -0.24
C ILE A 13 -0.17 13.63 0.99
N LYS A 14 0.15 12.43 1.48
CA LYS A 14 1.00 12.26 2.66
C LYS A 14 2.26 11.46 2.33
N LEU A 15 3.40 11.91 2.81
CA LEU A 15 4.64 11.14 2.81
C LEU A 15 4.92 10.65 4.23
N LEU A 16 4.79 9.35 4.44
CA LEU A 16 5.20 8.68 5.68
C LEU A 16 6.66 8.25 5.54
N SER A 17 7.54 8.76 6.38
CA SER A 17 8.96 8.47 6.27
C SER A 17 9.65 8.58 7.64
N SER A 18 10.66 7.73 7.88
CA SER A 18 11.57 7.84 9.02
C SER A 18 12.69 8.88 8.80
N LEU A 19 12.87 9.32 7.55
CA LEU A 19 13.87 10.31 7.18
C LEU A 19 13.19 11.61 6.76
N ALA A 20 13.77 12.73 7.18
CA ALA A 20 13.34 14.03 6.70
C ALA A 20 13.61 14.13 5.19
N PRO A 21 12.62 14.55 4.38
CA PRO A 21 12.82 14.70 2.95
C PRO A 21 13.80 15.85 2.67
N SER A 22 14.73 15.64 1.74
CA SER A 22 15.67 16.67 1.29
C SER A 22 14.97 17.84 0.58
N LYS A 23 13.81 17.58 -0.01
CA LYS A 23 12.96 18.57 -0.66
C LYS A 23 11.52 18.42 -0.23
N LYS A 24 10.92 19.51 0.23
CA LYS A 24 9.50 19.59 0.59
C LYS A 24 8.68 20.18 -0.56
N TYR A 25 7.46 19.71 -0.68
CA TYR A 25 6.46 20.22 -1.62
C TYR A 25 5.26 20.75 -0.83
N PRO A 26 4.69 21.91 -1.19
CA PRO A 26 3.63 22.56 -0.41
C PRO A 26 2.37 21.70 -0.30
N ASP A 27 2.07 20.90 -1.32
CA ASP A 27 0.86 20.07 -1.38
C ASP A 27 1.04 18.69 -0.73
N VAL A 28 2.15 18.45 -0.04
CA VAL A 28 2.46 17.16 0.59
C VAL A 28 2.62 17.34 2.10
N GLU A 29 1.79 16.64 2.85
CA GLU A 29 1.94 16.51 4.31
C GLU A 29 3.03 15.48 4.62
N TYR A 30 3.98 15.87 5.46
CA TYR A 30 5.10 15.02 5.87
C TYR A 30 4.84 14.46 7.27
N VAL A 31 4.68 13.15 7.36
CA VAL A 31 4.43 12.44 8.61
C VAL A 31 5.66 11.65 9.00
N SER A 32 6.27 12.00 10.11
CA SER A 32 7.40 11.23 10.66
C SER A 32 6.89 9.94 11.28
N ILE A 33 7.47 8.82 10.85
CA ILE A 33 7.18 7.49 11.39
C ILE A 33 8.50 6.84 11.80
N PRO A 34 8.51 5.88 12.75
CA PRO A 34 9.70 5.11 13.07
C PRO A 34 10.26 4.38 11.85
N GLN A 35 11.57 4.17 11.83
CA GLN A 35 12.16 3.21 10.89
C GLN A 35 11.63 1.81 11.23
N MET A 36 11.26 1.05 10.20
CA MET A 36 10.67 -0.27 10.37
C MET A 36 11.23 -1.25 9.34
N ASP A 37 11.20 -2.51 9.73
CA ASP A 37 11.45 -3.64 8.86
C ASP A 37 10.19 -4.04 8.08
N PHE A 38 10.26 -5.14 7.37
CA PHE A 38 9.13 -5.68 6.59
C PHE A 38 7.89 -5.98 7.46
N LEU A 39 8.10 -6.54 8.67
CA LEU A 39 6.99 -6.85 9.58
C LEU A 39 6.36 -5.57 10.15
N GLY A 40 7.18 -4.59 10.50
CA GLY A 40 6.72 -3.26 10.93
C GLY A 40 5.90 -2.57 9.83
N TYR A 41 6.35 -2.64 8.57
CA TYR A 41 5.58 -2.13 7.45
C TYR A 41 4.25 -2.87 7.27
N SER A 42 4.25 -4.19 7.38
CA SER A 42 3.02 -4.98 7.28
C SER A 42 2.03 -4.63 8.39
N ARG A 43 2.53 -4.41 9.62
CA ARG A 43 1.72 -3.93 10.74
C ARG A 43 1.14 -2.54 10.48
N LEU A 44 1.96 -1.61 10.00
CA LEU A 44 1.50 -0.27 9.62
C LEU A 44 0.31 -0.35 8.65
N ILE A 45 0.42 -1.20 7.64
CA ILE A 45 -0.61 -1.36 6.59
C ILE A 45 -1.90 -2.02 7.13
N ILE A 46 -1.78 -2.98 8.04
CA ILE A 46 -2.92 -3.76 8.55
C ILE A 46 -3.60 -3.05 9.72
N GLU A 47 -2.82 -2.58 10.70
CA GLU A 47 -3.36 -2.06 11.97
C GLU A 47 -3.48 -0.54 11.97
N ASP A 48 -2.52 0.18 11.37
CA ASP A 48 -2.33 1.61 11.60
C ASP A 48 -2.71 2.51 10.43
N LEU A 49 -2.86 1.98 9.22
CA LEU A 49 -3.09 2.78 8.02
C LEU A 49 -4.31 3.71 8.14
N GLN A 50 -5.35 3.27 8.84
CA GLN A 50 -6.54 4.05 9.11
C GLN A 50 -6.28 5.42 9.79
N LYS A 51 -5.17 5.57 10.49
CA LYS A 51 -4.79 6.80 11.21
C LYS A 51 -4.32 7.91 10.27
N TYR A 52 -3.97 7.58 9.04
CA TYR A 52 -3.29 8.48 8.13
C TYR A 52 -4.18 9.10 7.05
N PHE A 53 -5.43 8.68 6.91
CA PHE A 53 -6.35 9.28 5.95
C PHE A 53 -7.79 9.27 6.47
N THR A 54 -8.66 10.15 5.92
CA THR A 54 -10.08 10.28 6.30
C THR A 54 -11.04 10.15 5.11
N THR A 55 -10.50 10.06 3.90
CA THR A 55 -11.26 9.86 2.67
C THR A 55 -11.83 8.45 2.56
N SER A 56 -12.73 8.20 1.62
CA SER A 56 -13.33 6.88 1.38
C SER A 56 -12.29 5.83 0.96
N HIS A 57 -11.22 6.26 0.28
CA HIS A 57 -10.13 5.40 -0.20
C HIS A 57 -8.78 6.08 -0.03
N CYS A 58 -7.73 5.28 0.03
CA CYS A 58 -6.35 5.73 -0.09
C CYS A 58 -5.62 4.94 -1.18
N LEU A 59 -4.78 5.64 -1.94
CA LEU A 59 -3.83 5.02 -2.86
C LEU A 59 -2.47 4.96 -2.18
N ILE A 60 -1.98 3.74 -1.94
CA ILE A 60 -0.62 3.51 -1.46
C ILE A 60 0.33 3.50 -2.65
N VAL A 61 1.44 4.24 -2.53
CA VAL A 61 2.47 4.33 -3.54
C VAL A 61 3.83 4.25 -2.85
N GLN A 62 4.57 3.17 -3.05
CA GLN A 62 5.95 3.03 -2.60
C GLN A 62 6.92 3.71 -3.57
N SER A 63 8.19 3.82 -3.16
CA SER A 63 9.22 4.55 -3.91
C SER A 63 9.53 3.95 -5.30
N ASP A 64 9.25 2.70 -5.49
CA ASP A 64 9.45 1.92 -6.72
C ASP A 64 8.20 1.86 -7.62
N SER A 65 7.16 2.60 -7.27
CA SER A 65 5.89 2.59 -8.00
C SER A 65 5.35 3.99 -8.24
N PHE A 66 4.55 4.15 -9.27
CA PHE A 66 3.89 5.42 -9.60
C PHE A 66 2.70 5.22 -10.57
N VAL A 67 1.82 6.22 -10.63
CA VAL A 67 0.74 6.26 -11.61
C VAL A 67 1.32 6.61 -12.98
N VAL A 68 1.28 5.67 -13.90
CA VAL A 68 1.82 5.83 -15.27
C VAL A 68 0.93 6.72 -16.12
N ASN A 69 -0.37 6.50 -16.04
CA ASN A 69 -1.36 7.22 -16.85
C ASN A 69 -2.62 7.53 -16.00
N SER A 70 -2.71 8.77 -15.58
CA SER A 70 -3.85 9.26 -14.78
C SER A 70 -5.16 9.34 -15.56
N SER A 71 -5.13 9.41 -16.90
CA SER A 71 -6.35 9.46 -17.73
C SER A 71 -7.13 8.13 -17.72
N LEU A 72 -6.50 7.05 -17.25
CA LEU A 72 -7.14 5.75 -17.08
C LEU A 72 -7.85 5.60 -15.73
N TRP A 73 -7.82 6.64 -14.88
CA TRP A 73 -8.60 6.63 -13.66
C TRP A 73 -10.10 6.52 -13.96
N LYS A 74 -10.77 5.65 -13.22
CA LYS A 74 -12.22 5.46 -13.31
C LYS A 74 -12.82 5.55 -11.91
N GLU A 75 -13.93 6.26 -11.76
CA GLU A 75 -14.68 6.35 -10.49
C GLU A 75 -15.18 4.97 -10.01
N GLU A 76 -15.40 4.04 -10.93
CA GLU A 76 -15.76 2.65 -10.63
C GLU A 76 -14.73 1.94 -9.76
N PHE A 77 -13.46 2.38 -9.73
CA PHE A 77 -12.44 1.84 -8.85
C PHE A 77 -12.80 2.03 -7.37
N LEU A 78 -13.57 3.06 -7.05
CA LEU A 78 -14.04 3.34 -5.68
C LEU A 78 -15.17 2.40 -5.22
N GLN A 79 -15.62 1.48 -6.06
CA GLN A 79 -16.58 0.44 -5.66
C GLN A 79 -15.91 -0.79 -5.05
N PHE A 80 -14.58 -0.90 -5.16
CA PHE A 80 -13.82 -2.04 -4.68
C PHE A 80 -13.11 -1.72 -3.36
N ASP A 81 -13.13 -2.66 -2.44
CA ASP A 81 -12.40 -2.53 -1.18
C ASP A 81 -10.88 -2.63 -1.36
N TYR A 82 -10.42 -3.36 -2.40
CA TYR A 82 -9.02 -3.51 -2.72
C TYR A 82 -8.78 -3.65 -4.22
N ILE A 83 -7.86 -2.83 -4.74
CA ILE A 83 -7.28 -2.99 -6.06
C ILE A 83 -5.77 -2.96 -5.90
N GLY A 84 -5.09 -4.03 -6.31
CA GLY A 84 -3.64 -4.14 -6.29
C GLY A 84 -3.10 -4.67 -7.61
N ALA A 85 -1.78 -4.62 -7.78
CA ALA A 85 -1.14 -5.17 -8.96
C ALA A 85 -1.31 -6.69 -9.02
N PRO A 86 -1.56 -7.27 -10.20
CA PRO A 86 -1.63 -8.71 -10.35
C PRO A 86 -0.24 -9.33 -10.12
N TRP A 87 -0.24 -10.49 -9.51
CA TRP A 87 0.96 -11.30 -9.37
C TRP A 87 1.02 -12.38 -10.43
N SER A 88 2.22 -12.86 -10.71
CA SER A 88 2.39 -14.08 -11.50
C SER A 88 1.76 -15.28 -10.78
N ASN A 89 1.20 -16.21 -11.54
CA ASN A 89 0.67 -17.48 -10.98
C ASN A 89 1.78 -18.36 -10.37
N LYS A 90 3.04 -18.02 -10.63
CA LYS A 90 4.21 -18.67 -10.03
C LYS A 90 5.08 -17.60 -9.39
N ILE A 91 5.32 -17.74 -8.09
CA ILE A 91 6.21 -16.86 -7.34
C ILE A 91 7.34 -17.70 -6.79
N GLN A 92 8.55 -17.38 -7.18
CA GLN A 92 9.75 -17.99 -6.61
C GLN A 92 10.11 -17.29 -5.31
N ILE A 93 9.95 -17.99 -4.19
CA ILE A 93 10.28 -17.47 -2.85
C ILE A 93 11.79 -17.59 -2.61
N ASN A 94 12.35 -18.75 -2.98
CA ASN A 94 13.80 -19.01 -2.93
C ASN A 94 14.15 -20.05 -4.02
N PRO A 95 15.42 -20.38 -4.26
CA PRO A 95 15.83 -21.31 -5.32
C PRO A 95 15.10 -22.67 -5.31
N ASN A 96 14.65 -23.11 -4.14
CA ASN A 96 14.02 -24.43 -3.94
C ASN A 96 12.53 -24.38 -3.70
N LEU A 97 11.91 -23.19 -3.63
CA LEU A 97 10.49 -23.02 -3.31
C LEU A 97 9.79 -22.13 -4.31
N VAL A 98 8.88 -22.72 -5.05
CA VAL A 98 7.97 -22.02 -5.95
C VAL A 98 6.55 -22.18 -5.42
N LEU A 99 5.87 -21.05 -5.14
CA LEU A 99 4.44 -21.05 -4.84
C LEU A 99 3.67 -20.99 -6.15
N HIS A 100 2.72 -21.89 -6.29
CA HIS A 100 1.71 -21.85 -7.33
C HIS A 100 0.46 -21.18 -6.75
N LEU A 101 0.11 -20.02 -7.29
CA LEU A 101 -1.07 -19.28 -6.87
C LEU A 101 -2.27 -19.63 -7.75
N GLU A 102 -3.45 -19.43 -7.20
CA GLU A 102 -4.69 -19.60 -7.95
C GLU A 102 -4.77 -18.60 -9.10
N LYS A 103 -5.73 -18.84 -9.99
CA LYS A 103 -5.95 -17.98 -11.17
C LYS A 103 -6.20 -16.53 -10.75
N ASN A 104 -5.48 -15.61 -11.39
CA ASN A 104 -5.56 -14.16 -11.16
C ASN A 104 -5.24 -13.72 -9.72
N PRO A 105 -4.11 -14.12 -9.14
CA PRO A 105 -3.72 -13.67 -7.82
C PRO A 105 -3.49 -12.16 -7.83
N VAL A 106 -4.02 -11.48 -6.83
CA VAL A 106 -3.80 -10.05 -6.59
C VAL A 106 -3.02 -9.90 -5.31
N GLY A 107 -1.92 -9.18 -5.39
CA GLY A 107 -1.05 -8.94 -4.25
C GLY A 107 -0.46 -7.54 -4.31
N ASN A 108 0.80 -7.40 -3.94
CA ASN A 108 1.60 -6.19 -4.01
C ASN A 108 0.95 -4.97 -3.32
N GLY A 109 1.06 -4.95 -1.99
CA GLY A 109 0.54 -3.84 -1.18
C GLY A 109 1.22 -2.49 -1.43
N GLY A 110 2.37 -2.48 -2.11
CA GLY A 110 3.17 -1.27 -2.37
C GLY A 110 2.58 -0.32 -3.41
N PHE A 111 1.71 -0.83 -4.28
CA PHE A 111 0.87 -0.02 -5.16
C PHE A 111 -0.54 -0.58 -5.10
N SER A 112 -1.39 0.03 -4.28
CA SER A 112 -2.75 -0.47 -4.08
C SER A 112 -3.73 0.63 -3.68
N LEU A 113 -4.95 0.53 -4.21
CA LEU A 113 -6.10 1.31 -3.77
C LEU A 113 -6.84 0.50 -2.69
N ARG A 114 -7.15 1.14 -1.58
CA ARG A 114 -7.83 0.51 -0.44
C ARG A 114 -8.97 1.36 0.06
N SER A 115 -10.13 0.74 0.30
CA SER A 115 -11.25 1.43 0.93
C SER A 115 -11.01 1.68 2.42
N ARG A 116 -11.63 2.71 2.95
CA ARG A 116 -11.66 2.98 4.39
C ARG A 116 -12.25 1.81 5.17
N LYS A 117 -13.31 1.22 4.65
CA LYS A 117 -13.98 0.05 5.22
C LYS A 117 -13.00 -1.13 5.39
N LEU A 118 -12.21 -1.45 4.35
CA LEU A 118 -11.20 -2.50 4.43
C LEU A 118 -10.19 -2.19 5.53
N VAL A 119 -9.63 -0.99 5.53
CA VAL A 119 -8.55 -0.60 6.44
C VAL A 119 -9.04 -0.57 7.90
N GLU A 120 -10.26 -0.10 8.16
CA GLU A 120 -10.86 -0.15 9.50
C GLU A 120 -11.20 -1.59 9.95
N THR A 121 -11.50 -2.47 9.01
CA THR A 121 -11.75 -3.88 9.32
C THR A 121 -10.45 -4.60 9.67
N THR A 122 -9.41 -4.39 8.87
CA THR A 122 -8.09 -5.00 9.13
C THR A 122 -7.44 -4.48 10.41
N ALA A 123 -7.68 -3.23 10.79
CA ALA A 123 -7.20 -2.66 12.05
C ALA A 123 -7.74 -3.35 13.32
N LYS A 124 -8.80 -4.14 13.20
CA LYS A 124 -9.34 -4.96 14.29
C LYS A 124 -8.63 -6.32 14.43
N ILE A 125 -7.81 -6.67 13.46
CA ILE A 125 -7.04 -7.91 13.46
C ILE A 125 -5.84 -7.73 14.40
N ASN A 126 -5.63 -8.70 15.29
CA ASN A 126 -4.39 -8.75 16.06
C ASN A 126 -3.27 -9.29 15.16
N PHE A 127 -2.37 -8.41 14.72
CA PHE A 127 -1.27 -8.77 13.83
C PHE A 127 -0.40 -9.92 14.39
N ASN A 128 -0.18 -9.94 15.70
CA ASN A 128 0.61 -10.99 16.36
C ASN A 128 -0.07 -12.37 16.32
N SER A 129 -1.38 -12.45 16.06
CA SER A 129 -2.09 -13.71 15.88
C SER A 129 -1.99 -14.26 14.46
N LEU A 130 -1.47 -13.49 13.52
CA LEU A 130 -1.27 -13.91 12.14
C LEU A 130 0.01 -14.76 12.06
N ASN A 131 -0.13 -16.03 11.74
CA ASN A 131 1.00 -16.92 11.46
C ASN A 131 1.60 -16.58 10.09
N PHE A 132 2.53 -15.64 10.06
CA PHE A 132 3.31 -15.42 8.84
C PHE A 132 4.37 -16.53 8.72
N PRO A 133 4.41 -17.28 7.61
CA PRO A 133 5.39 -18.35 7.40
C PRO A 133 6.82 -17.83 7.13
N MET A 134 7.10 -16.60 7.49
CA MET A 134 8.40 -15.98 7.24
C MET A 134 9.24 -15.91 8.51
N LYS A 135 9.89 -17.01 8.84
CA LYS A 135 11.25 -16.91 9.39
C LYS A 135 12.19 -16.86 8.20
N ALA A 136 12.60 -15.66 7.79
CA ALA A 136 13.83 -15.49 7.04
C ALA A 136 14.95 -15.79 8.05
N GLU A 137 15.59 -16.95 7.93
CA GLU A 137 16.93 -17.19 8.46
C GLU A 137 17.95 -16.47 7.60
#